data_bc66fcda3dfa0fb3a43b6f221232f3ba
#
_entry.id   bc66fcda3dfa0fb3a43b6f221232f3ba
#
_cell.length_a   1.000
_cell.length_b   1.000
_cell.length_c   1.000
_cell.angle_alpha   90.00
_cell.angle_beta   90.00
_cell.angle_gamma   90.00
#
_symmetry.space_group_name_H-M   'P 1'
#
loop_
_entity.id
_entity.type
_entity.pdbx_description
1 polymer ?
#
loop_
_entity_poly.entity_id
_entity_poly.type
_entity_poly.pdbx_seq_one_letter_code
_entity_poly.pdbx_strand_id
1 'polypeptide(L)'
;FDELDAQSFFGGHPFVNDDLKDKKINAISCHKVIDGGKDNIGNDIVVSGEGTGIVHIATGCGAIDNKIGKKLDLVELAPLNDESNYIDSFGWLTGKKATDPNTTESILNNLKEKEILLYVEKYPHIYPHCWRSGDELVYRTVDEWYINMDWRDDIKKHVKEIQWIPEWGSDREIEWLENMGDWMISKKRFWGLALPIWTFDD
;
A
#
# COMPACT_ATOMS: atom_id res chain seq x y z
N PHE A 1 -9.87 -14.44 20.32
CA PHE A 1 -10.11 -12.99 20.13
C PHE A 1 -11.57 -12.80 19.77
N ASP A 2 -12.44 -12.60 20.75
CA ASP A 2 -13.87 -12.50 20.46
C ASP A 2 -14.24 -11.08 20.00
N GLU A 3 -13.71 -10.05 20.65
CA GLU A 3 -13.89 -8.64 20.28
C GLU A 3 -12.64 -7.83 20.59
N LEU A 4 -12.30 -6.91 19.70
CA LEU A 4 -11.20 -5.96 19.85
C LEU A 4 -11.77 -4.55 19.86
N ASP A 5 -11.25 -3.72 20.75
CA ASP A 5 -11.51 -2.29 20.73
C ASP A 5 -10.78 -1.68 19.50
N ALA A 6 -11.52 -1.00 18.63
CA ALA A 6 -10.96 -0.45 17.41
C ALA A 6 -9.83 0.54 17.69
N GLN A 7 -9.96 1.34 18.75
CA GLN A 7 -8.94 2.32 19.13
C GLN A 7 -7.67 1.65 19.62
N SER A 8 -7.77 0.57 20.39
CA SER A 8 -6.61 -0.20 20.86
C SER A 8 -5.94 -0.99 19.74
N PHE A 9 -6.72 -1.42 18.76
CA PHE A 9 -6.23 -2.20 17.63
C PHE A 9 -5.64 -1.34 16.52
N PHE A 10 -6.27 -0.20 16.19
CA PHE A 10 -5.87 0.67 15.09
C PHE A 10 -5.08 1.90 15.52
N GLY A 11 -4.97 2.16 16.81
CA GLY A 11 -4.00 3.07 17.40
C GLY A 11 -4.09 4.53 17.04
N GLY A 12 -5.27 5.02 16.68
CA GLY A 12 -5.42 6.42 16.30
C GLY A 12 -4.61 6.82 15.05
N HIS A 13 -4.29 5.84 14.21
CA HIS A 13 -3.62 6.08 12.94
C HIS A 13 -4.48 6.99 12.06
N PRO A 14 -3.91 8.03 11.42
CA PRO A 14 -4.66 9.02 10.64
C PRO A 14 -5.43 8.43 9.46
N PHE A 15 -5.04 7.25 8.98
CA PHE A 15 -5.69 6.55 7.87
C PHE A 15 -6.72 5.50 8.31
N VAL A 16 -6.97 5.38 9.60
CA VAL A 16 -8.07 4.54 10.07
C VAL A 16 -9.35 5.35 9.96
N ASN A 17 -10.34 4.79 9.31
CA ASN A 17 -11.66 5.39 9.23
C ASN A 17 -12.14 5.78 10.64
N ASP A 18 -12.43 7.06 10.86
CA ASP A 18 -12.86 7.62 12.15
C ASP A 18 -14.09 6.88 12.69
N ASP A 19 -14.94 6.34 11.82
CA ASP A 19 -16.10 5.52 12.19
C ASP A 19 -15.74 4.22 12.93
N LEU A 20 -14.48 3.78 12.87
CA LEU A 20 -14.02 2.55 13.52
C LEU A 20 -13.32 2.79 14.85
N LYS A 21 -12.93 4.03 15.18
CA LYS A 21 -12.13 4.35 16.37
C LYS A 21 -12.80 3.97 17.68
N ASP A 22 -14.12 4.04 17.73
CA ASP A 22 -14.91 3.78 18.94
C ASP A 22 -15.76 2.49 18.84
N LYS A 23 -15.55 1.68 17.79
CA LYS A 23 -16.29 0.44 17.60
C LYS A 23 -15.50 -0.76 18.09
N LYS A 24 -16.20 -1.68 18.74
CA LYS A 24 -15.66 -3.02 18.97
C LYS A 24 -15.72 -3.80 17.66
N ILE A 25 -14.58 -4.35 17.27
CA ILE A 25 -14.42 -5.10 16.02
C ILE A 25 -14.17 -6.57 16.37
N ASN A 26 -15.02 -7.45 15.84
CA ASN A 26 -14.78 -8.88 15.93
C ASN A 26 -13.64 -9.26 15.00
N ALA A 27 -12.62 -9.95 15.52
CA ALA A 27 -11.46 -10.38 14.75
C ALA A 27 -11.84 -11.20 13.50
N ILE A 28 -12.88 -12.03 13.59
CA ILE A 28 -13.38 -12.82 12.45
C ILE A 28 -13.91 -11.91 11.34
N SER A 29 -14.53 -10.79 11.67
CA SER A 29 -15.03 -9.83 10.67
C SER A 29 -13.92 -9.03 10.01
N CYS A 30 -12.75 -8.91 10.64
CA CYS A 30 -11.57 -8.25 10.08
C CYS A 30 -10.76 -9.16 9.15
N HIS A 31 -10.81 -10.48 9.33
CA HIS A 31 -10.08 -11.47 8.55
C HIS A 31 -11.02 -12.18 7.58
N LYS A 32 -11.54 -11.43 6.62
CA LYS A 32 -12.46 -11.96 5.61
C LYS A 32 -11.70 -12.61 4.47
N VAL A 33 -12.20 -13.77 4.01
CA VAL A 33 -11.81 -14.32 2.70
C VAL A 33 -12.65 -13.59 1.64
N ILE A 34 -11.98 -13.00 0.67
CA ILE A 34 -12.59 -12.24 -0.41
C ILE A 34 -12.15 -12.79 -1.76
N ASP A 35 -12.93 -12.54 -2.80
CA ASP A 35 -12.49 -12.78 -4.17
C ASP A 35 -11.43 -11.73 -4.56
N GLY A 36 -10.26 -12.18 -5.00
CA GLY A 36 -9.18 -11.31 -5.46
C GLY A 36 -9.55 -10.51 -6.71
N GLY A 37 -10.47 -11.03 -7.51
CA GLY A 37 -10.91 -10.37 -8.74
C GLY A 37 -9.82 -10.23 -9.79
N LYS A 38 -9.93 -9.17 -10.59
CA LYS A 38 -9.02 -8.89 -11.71
C LYS A 38 -8.26 -7.57 -11.53
N ASP A 39 -7.06 -7.51 -12.08
CA ASP A 39 -6.26 -6.29 -12.18
C ASP A 39 -6.85 -5.30 -13.23
N ASN A 40 -6.15 -4.18 -13.46
CA ASN A 40 -6.60 -3.14 -14.39
C ASN A 40 -6.61 -3.56 -15.87
N ILE A 41 -5.87 -4.62 -16.21
CA ILE A 41 -5.74 -5.14 -17.57
C ILE A 41 -6.52 -6.46 -17.77
N GLY A 42 -7.28 -6.87 -16.74
CA GLY A 42 -8.20 -8.00 -16.80
C GLY A 42 -7.62 -9.37 -16.43
N ASN A 43 -6.38 -9.43 -15.93
CA ASN A 43 -5.78 -10.66 -15.42
C ASN A 43 -6.28 -10.98 -14.01
N ASP A 44 -6.40 -12.25 -13.70
CA ASP A 44 -6.74 -12.68 -12.35
C ASP A 44 -5.59 -12.33 -11.37
N ILE A 45 -5.93 -11.67 -10.26
CA ILE A 45 -4.95 -11.30 -9.22
C ILE A 45 -4.47 -12.55 -8.49
N VAL A 46 -5.34 -13.53 -8.29
CA VAL A 46 -4.99 -14.84 -7.76
C VAL A 46 -5.04 -15.85 -8.88
N VAL A 47 -3.87 -16.34 -9.31
CA VAL A 47 -3.74 -17.22 -10.46
C VAL A 47 -4.02 -18.65 -10.06
N SER A 48 -4.95 -19.30 -10.76
CA SER A 48 -5.26 -20.71 -10.54
C SER A 48 -4.08 -21.61 -10.94
N GLY A 49 -3.71 -22.53 -10.07
CA GLY A 49 -2.60 -23.46 -10.29
C GLY A 49 -1.24 -22.94 -9.83
N GLU A 50 -1.15 -21.72 -9.31
CA GLU A 50 0.05 -21.20 -8.66
C GLU A 50 -0.13 -21.14 -7.14
N GLY A 51 0.85 -21.67 -6.41
CA GLY A 51 0.82 -21.72 -4.94
C GLY A 51 -0.42 -22.41 -4.38
N THR A 52 -0.99 -21.84 -3.33
CA THR A 52 -2.19 -22.36 -2.65
C THR A 52 -3.49 -21.80 -3.21
N GLY A 53 -3.44 -20.77 -4.06
CA GLY A 53 -4.60 -19.99 -4.48
C GLY A 53 -5.17 -19.09 -3.37
N ILE A 54 -4.47 -18.96 -2.24
CA ILE A 54 -4.83 -18.06 -1.13
C ILE A 54 -3.68 -17.07 -0.93
N VAL A 55 -3.99 -15.79 -1.03
CA VAL A 55 -3.02 -14.69 -0.90
C VAL A 55 -3.40 -13.83 0.29
N HIS A 56 -2.44 -13.53 1.15
CA HIS A 56 -2.61 -12.56 2.24
C HIS A 56 -2.67 -11.14 1.67
N ILE A 57 -3.63 -10.34 2.11
CA ILE A 57 -3.82 -8.95 1.70
C ILE A 57 -3.41 -8.02 2.83
N ALA A 58 -2.55 -7.05 2.53
CA ALA A 58 -2.10 -6.01 3.45
C ALA A 58 -2.53 -4.63 2.92
N THR A 59 -3.75 -4.22 3.23
CA THR A 59 -4.43 -3.03 2.68
C THR A 59 -3.67 -1.72 2.86
N GLY A 60 -2.83 -1.60 3.87
CA GLY A 60 -1.98 -0.43 4.14
C GLY A 60 -0.55 -0.54 3.60
N CYS A 61 -0.18 -1.61 2.89
CA CYS A 61 1.19 -1.84 2.46
C CYS A 61 1.34 -2.08 0.95
N GLY A 62 0.47 -2.87 0.33
CA GLY A 62 0.53 -3.17 -1.11
C GLY A 62 -0.37 -2.25 -1.94
N ALA A 63 0.08 -1.80 -3.10
CA ALA A 63 -0.74 -0.94 -3.98
C ALA A 63 -2.00 -1.65 -4.48
N ILE A 64 -1.88 -2.90 -4.90
CA ILE A 64 -3.02 -3.73 -5.33
C ILE A 64 -3.95 -4.00 -4.13
N ASP A 65 -3.37 -4.36 -2.99
CA ASP A 65 -4.09 -4.66 -1.75
C ASP A 65 -4.87 -3.44 -1.26
N ASN A 66 -4.27 -2.25 -1.29
CA ASN A 66 -4.93 -0.99 -0.95
C ASN A 66 -6.12 -0.71 -1.87
N LYS A 67 -5.95 -0.93 -3.17
CA LYS A 67 -7.02 -0.76 -4.16
C LYS A 67 -8.19 -1.72 -3.91
N ILE A 68 -7.91 -3.00 -3.64
CA ILE A 68 -8.93 -3.99 -3.27
C ILE A 68 -9.60 -3.57 -1.97
N GLY A 69 -8.81 -3.16 -0.97
CA GLY A 69 -9.29 -2.67 0.31
C GLY A 69 -10.29 -1.53 0.17
N LYS A 70 -9.96 -0.50 -0.60
CA LYS A 70 -10.86 0.63 -0.88
C LYS A 70 -12.12 0.22 -1.63
N LYS A 71 -11.99 -0.66 -2.64
CA LYS A 71 -13.15 -1.15 -3.42
C LYS A 71 -14.15 -1.93 -2.58
N LEU A 72 -13.67 -2.69 -1.60
CA LEU A 72 -14.48 -3.57 -0.76
C LEU A 72 -14.74 -3.01 0.64
N ASP A 73 -14.40 -1.75 0.88
CA ASP A 73 -14.52 -1.07 2.17
C ASP A 73 -13.90 -1.90 3.33
N LEU A 74 -12.68 -2.40 3.07
CA LEU A 74 -11.91 -3.12 4.08
C LEU A 74 -11.11 -2.13 4.93
N VAL A 75 -10.84 -2.54 6.16
CA VAL A 75 -10.00 -1.75 7.07
C VAL A 75 -8.59 -1.61 6.50
N GLU A 76 -8.10 -0.38 6.43
CA GLU A 76 -6.71 -0.09 6.07
C GLU A 76 -5.85 -0.08 7.34
N LEU A 77 -4.86 -0.99 7.38
CA LEU A 77 -3.87 -1.05 8.44
C LEU A 77 -2.53 -0.52 7.92
N ALA A 78 -2.11 0.64 8.42
CA ALA A 78 -0.82 1.26 8.11
C ALA A 78 0.06 1.28 9.37
N PRO A 79 0.79 0.19 9.64
CA PRO A 79 1.45 -0.04 10.91
C PRO A 79 2.76 0.74 11.12
N LEU A 80 3.27 1.42 10.09
CA LEU A 80 4.61 1.98 10.10
C LEU A 80 4.61 3.51 10.01
N ASN A 81 5.47 4.14 10.80
CA ASN A 81 5.79 5.57 10.71
C ASN A 81 6.81 5.89 9.60
N ASP A 82 7.25 7.15 9.51
CA ASP A 82 8.20 7.62 8.50
C ASP A 82 9.58 6.96 8.58
N GLU A 83 10.01 6.49 9.75
CA GLU A 83 11.26 5.77 9.98
C GLU A 83 11.13 4.26 9.81
N SER A 84 9.97 3.77 9.37
CA SER A 84 9.64 2.35 9.23
C SER A 84 9.57 1.60 10.56
N ASN A 85 9.30 2.30 11.66
CA ASN A 85 9.03 1.69 12.95
C ASN A 85 7.54 1.45 13.13
N TYR A 86 7.19 0.36 13.81
CA TYR A 86 5.81 0.12 14.21
C TYR A 86 5.30 1.23 15.11
N ILE A 87 4.15 1.80 14.77
CA ILE A 87 3.48 2.83 15.57
C ILE A 87 2.90 2.25 16.86
N ASP A 88 2.44 3.14 17.73
CA ASP A 88 1.74 2.75 18.95
C ASP A 88 0.52 1.85 18.63
N SER A 89 0.12 1.02 19.58
CA SER A 89 -0.96 0.03 19.50
C SER A 89 -0.61 -1.30 18.79
N PHE A 90 0.61 -1.48 18.33
CA PHE A 90 1.11 -2.79 17.85
C PHE A 90 1.77 -3.63 18.97
N GLY A 91 1.42 -3.34 20.22
CA GLY A 91 1.85 -4.09 21.39
C GLY A 91 3.38 -4.22 21.47
N TRP A 92 3.89 -5.43 21.53
CA TRP A 92 5.32 -5.70 21.66
C TRP A 92 6.15 -5.35 20.40
N LEU A 93 5.50 -5.06 19.26
CA LEU A 93 6.16 -4.56 18.03
C LEU A 93 6.35 -3.05 18.06
N THR A 94 5.60 -2.29 18.87
CA THR A 94 5.68 -0.83 18.94
C THR A 94 7.12 -0.35 19.09
N GLY A 95 7.52 0.59 18.23
CA GLY A 95 8.85 1.17 18.18
C GLY A 95 9.93 0.31 17.54
N LYS A 96 9.65 -0.96 17.21
CA LYS A 96 10.60 -1.81 16.50
C LYS A 96 10.62 -1.47 15.01
N LYS A 97 11.80 -1.49 14.40
CA LYS A 97 11.96 -1.26 12.97
C LYS A 97 11.54 -2.49 12.17
N ALA A 98 10.68 -2.31 11.17
CA ALA A 98 10.14 -3.42 10.37
C ALA A 98 11.21 -4.17 9.56
N THR A 99 12.26 -3.45 9.11
CA THR A 99 13.37 -4.02 8.34
C THR A 99 14.51 -4.60 9.20
N ASP A 100 14.39 -4.56 10.55
CA ASP A 100 15.40 -5.11 11.43
C ASP A 100 15.26 -6.64 11.52
N PRO A 101 16.32 -7.42 11.23
CA PRO A 101 16.33 -8.87 11.39
C PRO A 101 15.89 -9.36 12.78
N ASN A 102 16.21 -8.61 13.85
CA ASN A 102 15.79 -8.95 15.21
C ASN A 102 14.26 -8.82 15.37
N THR A 103 13.63 -7.92 14.65
CA THR A 103 12.16 -7.80 14.63
C THR A 103 11.55 -9.04 13.98
N THR A 104 12.11 -9.48 12.85
CA THR A 104 11.68 -10.71 12.16
C THR A 104 11.84 -11.92 13.07
N GLU A 105 12.99 -12.07 13.74
CA GLU A 105 13.22 -13.15 14.68
C GLU A 105 12.22 -13.13 15.84
N SER A 106 11.94 -11.96 16.39
CA SER A 106 10.93 -11.78 17.45
C SER A 106 9.53 -12.22 16.99
N ILE A 107 9.15 -11.91 15.74
CA ILE A 107 7.87 -12.36 15.13
C ILE A 107 7.83 -13.88 15.03
N LEU A 108 8.89 -14.48 14.48
CA LEU A 108 8.98 -15.94 14.34
C LEU A 108 8.91 -16.66 15.68
N ASN A 109 9.58 -16.13 16.72
CA ASN A 109 9.52 -16.68 18.07
C ASN A 109 8.12 -16.58 18.66
N ASN A 110 7.44 -15.44 18.49
CA ASN A 110 6.05 -15.29 18.93
C ASN A 110 5.09 -16.28 18.23
N LEU A 111 5.28 -16.52 16.95
CA LEU A 111 4.49 -17.51 16.21
C LEU A 111 4.76 -18.94 16.66
N LYS A 112 6.02 -19.25 17.01
CA LYS A 112 6.40 -20.54 17.60
C LYS A 112 5.77 -20.75 18.98
N GLU A 113 5.86 -19.76 19.86
CA GLU A 113 5.27 -19.79 21.20
C GLU A 113 3.75 -20.02 21.17
N LYS A 114 3.10 -19.50 20.12
CA LYS A 114 1.66 -19.71 19.87
C LYS A 114 1.33 -21.02 19.16
N GLU A 115 2.34 -21.82 18.83
CA GLU A 115 2.20 -23.09 18.09
C GLU A 115 1.49 -22.96 16.74
N ILE A 116 1.61 -21.78 16.09
CA ILE A 116 0.99 -21.50 14.78
C ILE A 116 2.00 -21.31 13.65
N LEU A 117 3.30 -21.42 13.92
CA LEU A 117 4.34 -21.38 12.91
C LEU A 117 4.45 -22.74 12.22
N LEU A 118 4.01 -22.83 10.97
CA LEU A 118 4.06 -24.07 10.21
C LEU A 118 5.47 -24.35 9.66
N TYR A 119 6.05 -23.38 8.96
CA TYR A 119 7.32 -23.55 8.26
C TYR A 119 8.03 -22.23 8.02
N VAL A 120 9.36 -22.25 7.94
CA VAL A 120 10.19 -21.10 7.57
C VAL A 120 11.19 -21.53 6.51
N GLU A 121 11.21 -20.84 5.41
CA GLU A 121 12.14 -21.08 4.32
C GLU A 121 12.88 -19.80 3.94
N LYS A 122 14.15 -19.93 3.55
CA LYS A 122 14.89 -18.84 2.93
C LYS A 122 14.58 -18.82 1.44
N TYR A 123 13.90 -17.77 1.01
CA TYR A 123 13.51 -17.56 -0.38
C TYR A 123 14.32 -16.40 -0.98
N PRO A 124 15.38 -16.67 -1.75
CA PRO A 124 16.15 -15.62 -2.43
C PRO A 124 15.30 -14.96 -3.51
N HIS A 125 15.17 -13.65 -3.46
CA HIS A 125 14.43 -12.88 -4.45
C HIS A 125 15.04 -11.49 -4.62
N ILE A 126 14.71 -10.83 -5.72
CA ILE A 126 15.12 -9.44 -5.96
C ILE A 126 14.20 -8.53 -5.14
N TYR A 127 14.80 -7.69 -4.30
CA TYR A 127 14.07 -6.73 -3.48
C TYR A 127 14.47 -5.30 -3.83
N PRO A 128 13.53 -4.34 -3.90
CA PRO A 128 13.85 -2.96 -4.23
C PRO A 128 14.59 -2.26 -3.09
N HIS A 129 15.67 -1.59 -3.45
CA HIS A 129 16.47 -0.76 -2.54
C HIS A 129 16.48 0.70 -3.00
N CYS A 130 16.65 1.61 -2.06
CA CYS A 130 16.85 3.02 -2.37
C CYS A 130 18.14 3.19 -3.18
N TRP A 131 18.04 3.75 -4.38
CA TRP A 131 19.19 3.97 -5.26
C TRP A 131 20.27 4.90 -4.66
N ARG A 132 19.90 5.72 -3.67
CA ARG A 132 20.78 6.70 -3.01
C ARG A 132 21.44 6.15 -1.75
N SER A 133 20.65 5.59 -0.82
CA SER A 133 21.13 5.11 0.47
C SER A 133 21.45 3.62 0.49
N GLY A 134 20.90 2.84 -0.44
CA GLY A 134 20.99 1.38 -0.42
C GLY A 134 20.04 0.69 0.54
N ASP A 135 19.24 1.45 1.31
CA ASP A 135 18.28 0.87 2.25
C ASP A 135 17.16 0.13 1.55
N GLU A 136 16.65 -0.92 2.17
CA GLU A 136 15.45 -1.63 1.74
C GLU A 136 14.24 -0.70 1.74
N LEU A 137 13.43 -0.79 0.68
CA LEU A 137 12.18 -0.02 0.59
C LEU A 137 11.06 -0.73 1.35
N VAL A 138 10.25 0.03 2.07
CA VAL A 138 9.01 -0.45 2.67
C VAL A 138 7.81 0.19 1.99
N TYR A 139 6.77 -0.61 1.80
CA TYR A 139 5.50 -0.13 1.28
C TYR A 139 4.64 0.32 2.44
N ARG A 140 4.14 1.54 2.35
CA ARG A 140 3.19 2.12 3.31
C ARG A 140 2.36 3.20 2.66
N THR A 141 1.20 3.49 3.21
CA THR A 141 0.41 4.65 2.81
C THR A 141 1.04 5.94 3.33
N VAL A 142 1.01 6.97 2.50
CA VAL A 142 1.52 8.31 2.81
C VAL A 142 0.59 9.37 2.25
N ASP A 143 0.52 10.51 2.94
CA ASP A 143 -0.22 11.68 2.45
C ASP A 143 0.65 12.44 1.46
N GLU A 144 0.20 12.49 0.22
CA GLU A 144 0.81 13.24 -0.86
C GLU A 144 -0.27 13.87 -1.73
N TRP A 145 0.10 14.88 -2.50
CA TRP A 145 -0.79 15.51 -3.46
C TRP A 145 -0.72 14.78 -4.79
N TYR A 146 -1.90 14.45 -5.31
CA TYR A 146 -2.03 13.76 -6.59
C TYR A 146 -2.92 14.56 -7.54
N ILE A 147 -2.56 14.53 -8.82
CA ILE A 147 -3.48 14.90 -9.89
C ILE A 147 -4.23 13.62 -10.25
N ASN A 148 -5.56 13.65 -10.09
CA ASN A 148 -6.41 12.55 -10.55
C ASN A 148 -6.31 12.42 -12.08
N MET A 149 -6.09 11.20 -12.55
CA MET A 149 -5.89 10.90 -13.97
C MET A 149 -7.11 10.24 -14.63
N ASP A 150 -8.30 10.37 -14.07
CA ASP A 150 -9.53 9.81 -14.66
C ASP A 150 -9.86 10.44 -16.03
N TRP A 151 -9.35 11.64 -16.28
CA TRP A 151 -9.46 12.37 -17.56
C TRP A 151 -8.33 12.07 -18.57
N ARG A 152 -7.55 11.01 -18.35
CA ARG A 152 -6.42 10.63 -19.22
C ARG A 152 -6.80 10.42 -20.69
N ASP A 153 -8.04 9.98 -20.96
CA ASP A 153 -8.51 9.79 -22.34
C ASP A 153 -8.66 11.11 -23.09
N ASP A 154 -8.93 12.20 -22.41
CA ASP A 154 -8.93 13.52 -23.02
C ASP A 154 -7.51 14.00 -23.32
N ILE A 155 -6.56 13.73 -22.42
CA ILE A 155 -5.14 14.01 -22.69
C ILE A 155 -4.67 13.23 -23.93
N LYS A 156 -5.00 11.94 -24.05
CA LYS A 156 -4.63 11.12 -25.21
C LYS A 156 -5.16 11.69 -26.53
N LYS A 157 -6.34 12.32 -26.52
CA LYS A 157 -6.86 13.00 -27.72
C LYS A 157 -5.93 14.13 -28.13
N HIS A 158 -5.54 14.99 -27.19
CA HIS A 158 -4.63 16.10 -27.45
C HIS A 158 -3.21 15.64 -27.83
N VAL A 159 -2.70 14.56 -27.23
CA VAL A 159 -1.41 13.96 -27.64
C VAL A 159 -1.38 13.63 -29.12
N LYS A 160 -2.50 13.14 -29.69
CA LYS A 160 -2.61 12.80 -31.12
C LYS A 160 -2.70 14.02 -32.03
N GLU A 161 -3.01 15.19 -31.50
CA GLU A 161 -3.06 16.46 -32.25
C GLU A 161 -1.68 17.12 -32.36
N ILE A 162 -0.70 16.68 -31.56
CA ILE A 162 0.66 17.22 -31.55
C ILE A 162 1.46 16.62 -32.71
N GLN A 163 2.19 17.47 -33.41
CA GLN A 163 3.18 17.00 -34.38
C GLN A 163 4.47 16.58 -33.65
N TRP A 164 4.66 15.27 -33.52
CA TRP A 164 5.82 14.70 -32.85
C TRP A 164 7.03 14.58 -33.75
N ILE A 165 8.20 14.95 -33.21
CA ILE A 165 9.51 14.76 -33.84
C ILE A 165 10.45 14.13 -32.79
N PRO A 166 10.78 12.82 -32.90
CA PRO A 166 10.33 11.85 -33.92
C PRO A 166 8.86 11.39 -33.70
N GLU A 167 8.23 10.87 -34.73
CA GLU A 167 6.81 10.46 -34.73
C GLU A 167 6.47 9.43 -33.63
N TRP A 168 7.37 8.51 -33.35
CA TRP A 168 7.20 7.49 -32.29
C TRP A 168 7.03 8.08 -30.87
N GLY A 169 7.32 9.35 -30.67
CA GLY A 169 7.08 10.05 -29.40
C GLY A 169 5.63 9.99 -28.96
N SER A 170 4.70 10.09 -29.93
CA SER A 170 3.26 9.94 -29.67
C SER A 170 2.91 8.59 -29.06
N ASP A 171 3.43 7.51 -29.62
CA ASP A 171 3.14 6.15 -29.14
C ASP A 171 3.66 5.93 -27.71
N ARG A 172 4.85 6.47 -27.43
CA ARG A 172 5.43 6.40 -26.06
C ARG A 172 4.63 7.19 -25.03
N GLU A 173 4.15 8.36 -25.40
CA GLU A 173 3.30 9.16 -24.53
C GLU A 173 1.96 8.49 -24.25
N ILE A 174 1.34 7.89 -25.27
CA ILE A 174 0.10 7.13 -25.13
C ILE A 174 0.33 5.91 -24.21
N GLU A 175 1.36 5.12 -24.46
CA GLU A 175 1.73 3.97 -23.62
C GLU A 175 1.94 4.38 -22.15
N TRP A 176 2.62 5.50 -21.92
CA TRP A 176 2.83 6.02 -20.57
C TRP A 176 1.53 6.42 -19.90
N LEU A 177 0.66 7.17 -20.57
CA LEU A 177 -0.65 7.56 -20.06
C LEU A 177 -1.55 6.36 -19.75
N GLU A 178 -1.46 5.28 -20.53
CA GLU A 178 -2.23 4.05 -20.30
C GLU A 178 -1.80 3.31 -19.02
N ASN A 179 -0.52 3.33 -18.73
CA ASN A 179 0.06 2.57 -17.62
C ASN A 179 0.24 3.36 -16.33
N MET A 180 0.17 4.71 -16.37
CA MET A 180 0.31 5.52 -15.16
C MET A 180 -0.97 5.51 -14.30
N GLY A 181 -0.78 5.50 -12.98
CA GLY A 181 -1.82 5.82 -12.01
C GLY A 181 -2.06 7.34 -11.90
N ASP A 182 -2.66 7.77 -10.80
CA ASP A 182 -2.72 9.19 -10.44
C ASP A 182 -1.33 9.77 -10.32
N TRP A 183 -1.15 11.00 -10.76
CA TRP A 183 0.17 11.61 -10.82
C TRP A 183 0.53 12.28 -9.50
N MET A 184 1.44 11.67 -8.74
CA MET A 184 1.99 12.25 -7.52
C MET A 184 2.87 13.45 -7.84
N ILE A 185 2.44 14.63 -7.41
CA ILE A 185 3.12 15.92 -7.65
C ILE A 185 3.91 16.43 -6.47
N SER A 186 3.61 15.99 -5.26
CA SER A 186 4.37 16.34 -4.05
C SER A 186 5.39 15.28 -3.68
N LYS A 187 6.39 15.68 -2.92
CA LYS A 187 7.41 14.78 -2.34
C LYS A 187 7.85 15.34 -1.00
N LYS A 188 7.95 14.49 0.01
CA LYS A 188 8.48 14.85 1.34
C LYS A 188 10.00 15.06 1.27
N ARG A 189 10.42 16.12 0.56
CA ARG A 189 11.82 16.54 0.42
C ARG A 189 11.95 18.01 0.74
N PHE A 190 12.99 18.38 1.48
CA PHE A 190 13.24 19.76 1.88
C PHE A 190 13.97 20.60 0.81
N TRP A 191 14.24 20.05 -0.34
CA TRP A 191 14.91 20.74 -1.45
C TRP A 191 14.02 20.81 -2.67
N GLY A 192 13.79 22.02 -3.15
CA GLY A 192 12.99 22.31 -4.33
C GLY A 192 12.07 23.49 -4.14
N LEU A 193 11.25 23.77 -5.16
CA LEU A 193 10.21 24.82 -5.11
C LEU A 193 9.01 24.28 -4.35
N ALA A 194 8.42 25.12 -3.50
CA ALA A 194 7.16 24.84 -2.85
C ALA A 194 6.04 24.77 -3.89
N LEU A 195 5.10 23.85 -3.71
CA LEU A 195 3.89 23.77 -4.52
C LEU A 195 2.91 24.86 -4.06
N PRO A 196 2.48 25.79 -4.92
CA PRO A 196 1.52 26.84 -4.57
C PRO A 196 0.09 26.28 -4.63
N ILE A 197 -0.28 25.46 -3.64
CA ILE A 197 -1.61 24.86 -3.55
C ILE A 197 -2.44 25.65 -2.55
N TRP A 198 -3.63 26.08 -2.97
CA TRP A 198 -4.64 26.71 -2.13
C TRP A 198 -5.80 25.75 -1.94
N THR A 199 -6.21 25.56 -0.71
CA THR A 199 -7.44 24.83 -0.36
C THR A 199 -8.52 25.83 0.01
N PHE A 200 -9.74 25.54 -0.37
CA PHE A 200 -10.92 26.35 -0.04
C PHE A 200 -11.84 25.49 0.81
N ASP A 201 -12.42 26.11 1.84
CA ASP A 201 -13.50 25.49 2.59
C ASP A 201 -14.78 25.59 1.76
N ASP A 202 -15.46 24.47 1.51
CA ASP A 202 -16.74 24.40 0.84
C ASP A 202 -17.90 24.68 1.80
#